data_41beb887a30217f77d5adb08a4bf9622
#
_entry.id   41beb887a30217f77d5adb08a4bf9622
#
_cell.length_a   1.000
_cell.length_b   1.000
_cell.length_c   1.000
_cell.angle_alpha   90.00
_cell.angle_beta   90.00
_cell.angle_gamma   90.00
#
_symmetry.space_group_name_H-M   'P 1'
#
loop_
_entity.id
_entity.type
_entity.pdbx_description
1 polymer ?
#
loop_
_entity_poly.entity_id
_entity_poly.type
_entity_poly.pdbx_seq_one_letter_code
_entity_poly.pdbx_strand_id
1 'polypeptide(L)'
;NMNELLLVLDFGGQYKELIARSVRANSVYSEIWPGNTGAEKIRELNPIGIILTGGPHSVYMPDSPKCDPKIFELGIPVLGICYGMQLMCHMLGGKVQPCEKSEYGRVKAHLKTESPLFMDIPEQNTVLMSHTDLVAELPEAFIKTAETANCPNAACENPVRKLYGVQFHPEVQHTDNGRKIIGNFLFEICGAKGDYRLDDYIETQIKKIREKVGNERVLLALSGGVDSSVCAALLSRAIPGQLTCIFVDHGFMRYREGDE
;
A
#
# COMPACT_ATOMS: atom_id res chain seq x y z
N ASN A 1 -18.77 3.05 14.14
CA ASN A 1 -17.35 3.37 14.22
C ASN A 1 -16.73 3.18 12.83
N MET A 2 -16.28 4.27 12.19
CA MET A 2 -15.48 4.15 10.97
C MET A 2 -14.11 3.56 11.36
N ASN A 3 -13.68 2.52 10.64
CA ASN A 3 -12.34 1.96 10.81
C ASN A 3 -11.27 3.02 10.50
N GLU A 4 -10.16 2.98 11.20
CA GLU A 4 -8.96 3.73 10.80
C GLU A 4 -8.54 3.30 9.39
N LEU A 5 -8.24 4.25 8.51
CA LEU A 5 -7.86 3.99 7.12
C LEU A 5 -6.37 4.21 6.92
N LEU A 6 -5.69 3.20 6.41
CA LEU A 6 -4.36 3.33 5.79
C LEU A 6 -4.55 3.42 4.28
N LEU A 7 -4.16 4.56 3.69
CA LEU A 7 -4.32 4.81 2.26
C LEU A 7 -3.08 4.37 1.50
N VAL A 8 -3.26 3.50 0.51
CA VAL A 8 -2.20 3.06 -0.40
C VAL A 8 -2.39 3.78 -1.74
N LEU A 9 -1.40 4.55 -2.17
CA LEU A 9 -1.39 5.23 -3.47
C LEU A 9 -0.61 4.42 -4.50
N ASP A 10 -1.28 4.05 -5.60
CA ASP A 10 -0.79 3.15 -6.63
C ASP A 10 0.01 3.88 -7.71
N PHE A 11 1.27 3.50 -7.90
CA PHE A 11 2.16 3.98 -8.96
C PHE A 11 2.52 2.90 -10.00
N GLY A 12 1.69 1.88 -10.12
CA GLY A 12 1.81 0.85 -11.15
C GLY A 12 2.68 -0.35 -10.76
N GLY A 13 3.13 -0.43 -9.52
CA GLY A 13 3.90 -1.56 -9.00
C GLY A 13 3.06 -2.84 -8.87
N GLN A 14 3.71 -3.99 -9.04
CA GLN A 14 3.04 -5.29 -8.97
C GLN A 14 2.70 -5.75 -7.54
N TYR A 15 3.19 -5.07 -6.50
CA TYR A 15 3.05 -5.50 -5.10
C TYR A 15 2.04 -4.67 -4.28
N LYS A 16 1.25 -3.80 -4.91
CA LYS A 16 0.26 -2.97 -4.20
C LYS A 16 -0.72 -3.78 -3.35
N GLU A 17 -1.17 -4.93 -3.86
CA GLU A 17 -2.08 -5.82 -3.13
C GLU A 17 -1.39 -6.48 -1.93
N LEU A 18 -0.10 -6.80 -2.04
CA LEU A 18 0.69 -7.31 -0.92
C LEU A 18 0.86 -6.26 0.17
N ILE A 19 1.03 -4.98 -0.19
CA ILE A 19 1.07 -3.87 0.76
C ILE A 19 -0.26 -3.79 1.52
N ALA A 20 -1.38 -3.71 0.81
CA ALA A 20 -2.71 -3.65 1.40
C ALA A 20 -3.00 -4.87 2.30
N ARG A 21 -2.61 -6.07 1.86
CA ARG A 21 -2.73 -7.31 2.64
C ARG A 21 -1.88 -7.27 3.90
N SER A 22 -0.64 -6.78 3.84
CA SER A 22 0.24 -6.66 5.00
C SER A 22 -0.32 -5.66 6.03
N VAL A 23 -0.92 -4.57 5.58
CA VAL A 23 -1.60 -3.60 6.45
C VAL A 23 -2.77 -4.28 7.17
N ARG A 24 -3.65 -4.98 6.44
CA ARG A 24 -4.78 -5.71 7.04
C ARG A 24 -4.33 -6.85 7.97
N ALA A 25 -3.23 -7.51 7.64
CA ALA A 25 -2.62 -8.53 8.52
C ALA A 25 -2.12 -7.96 9.85
N ASN A 26 -1.86 -6.65 9.91
CA ASN A 26 -1.59 -5.90 11.15
C ASN A 26 -2.88 -5.33 11.80
N SER A 27 -4.05 -5.82 11.41
CA SER A 27 -5.34 -5.38 11.95
C SER A 27 -5.66 -3.89 11.72
N VAL A 28 -5.25 -3.36 10.56
CA VAL A 28 -5.56 -2.00 10.09
C VAL A 28 -6.25 -2.09 8.73
N TYR A 29 -7.35 -1.37 8.56
CA TYR A 29 -8.05 -1.31 7.28
C TYR A 29 -7.27 -0.49 6.26
N SER A 30 -7.25 -0.94 5.01
CA SER A 30 -6.56 -0.25 3.92
C SER A 30 -7.37 -0.22 2.64
N GLU A 31 -7.21 0.85 1.87
CA GLU A 31 -7.75 1.01 0.52
C GLU A 31 -6.64 1.41 -0.44
N ILE A 32 -6.74 0.95 -1.68
CA ILE A 32 -5.81 1.32 -2.77
C ILE A 32 -6.51 2.36 -3.64
N TRP A 33 -5.86 3.51 -3.80
CA TRP A 33 -6.34 4.62 -4.61
C TRP A 33 -5.31 5.00 -5.68
N PRO A 34 -5.73 5.68 -6.78
CA PRO A 34 -4.78 6.17 -7.78
C PRO A 34 -3.69 7.06 -7.18
N GLY A 35 -2.45 6.93 -7.67
CA GLY A 35 -1.31 7.70 -7.17
C GLY A 35 -1.47 9.21 -7.28
N ASN A 36 -2.25 9.69 -8.26
CA ASN A 36 -2.55 11.10 -8.47
C ASN A 36 -3.76 11.62 -7.69
N THR A 37 -4.27 10.88 -6.73
CA THR A 37 -5.37 11.34 -5.87
C THR A 37 -4.99 12.65 -5.18
N GLY A 38 -5.82 13.68 -5.34
CA GLY A 38 -5.55 15.02 -4.84
C GLY A 38 -5.56 15.12 -3.31
N ALA A 39 -4.78 16.06 -2.78
CA ALA A 39 -4.64 16.26 -1.33
C ALA A 39 -5.98 16.58 -0.64
N GLU A 40 -6.89 17.31 -1.30
CA GLU A 40 -8.22 17.61 -0.74
C GLU A 40 -9.04 16.33 -0.55
N LYS A 41 -9.01 15.43 -1.52
CA LYS A 41 -9.70 14.13 -1.40
C LYS A 41 -9.09 13.28 -0.30
N ILE A 42 -7.78 13.27 -0.18
CA ILE A 42 -7.09 12.55 0.90
C ILE A 42 -7.47 13.14 2.27
N ARG A 43 -7.56 14.47 2.38
CA ARG A 43 -8.02 15.13 3.61
C ARG A 43 -9.43 14.70 3.98
N GLU A 44 -10.36 14.61 3.02
CA GLU A 44 -11.73 14.12 3.24
C GLU A 44 -11.75 12.67 3.72
N LEU A 45 -10.89 11.81 3.16
CA LEU A 45 -10.76 10.41 3.57
C LEU A 45 -10.20 10.27 4.98
N ASN A 46 -9.45 11.26 5.44
CA ASN A 46 -8.83 11.34 6.76
C ASN A 46 -8.06 10.06 7.16
N PRO A 47 -7.10 9.61 6.33
CA PRO A 47 -6.32 8.42 6.67
C PRO A 47 -5.37 8.67 7.83
N ILE A 48 -5.03 7.61 8.56
CA ILE A 48 -4.01 7.67 9.62
C ILE A 48 -2.58 7.67 9.06
N GLY A 49 -2.42 7.24 7.84
CA GLY A 49 -1.14 7.19 7.13
C GLY A 49 -1.33 6.93 5.65
N ILE A 50 -0.29 7.18 4.89
CA ILE A 50 -0.24 6.99 3.43
C ILE A 50 0.98 6.14 3.10
N ILE A 51 0.81 5.11 2.26
CA ILE A 51 1.91 4.36 1.67
C ILE A 51 1.94 4.65 0.16
N LEU A 52 3.08 5.06 -0.36
CA LEU A 52 3.34 5.21 -1.79
C LEU A 52 3.97 3.92 -2.29
N THR A 53 3.35 3.27 -3.28
CA THR A 53 3.82 1.98 -3.78
C THR A 53 5.08 2.10 -4.63
N GLY A 54 5.70 0.96 -4.93
CA GLY A 54 6.66 0.86 -6.01
C GLY A 54 6.02 1.07 -7.38
N GLY A 55 6.84 1.14 -8.40
CA GLY A 55 6.42 1.30 -9.79
C GLY A 55 7.57 1.07 -10.76
N PRO A 56 7.26 0.82 -12.05
CA PRO A 56 8.27 0.48 -13.05
C PRO A 56 8.99 1.67 -13.67
N HIS A 57 8.58 2.91 -13.33
CA HIS A 57 9.06 4.12 -13.98
C HIS A 57 10.27 4.72 -13.26
N SER A 58 10.97 5.61 -13.96
CA SER A 58 12.00 6.50 -13.39
C SER A 58 11.40 7.87 -13.13
N VAL A 59 11.57 8.42 -11.92
CA VAL A 59 10.90 9.66 -11.48
C VAL A 59 11.29 10.89 -12.29
N TYR A 60 12.48 10.90 -12.91
CA TYR A 60 12.98 11.99 -13.73
C TYR A 60 12.48 11.95 -15.18
N MET A 61 11.76 10.90 -15.59
CA MET A 61 11.14 10.83 -16.92
C MET A 61 9.87 11.69 -16.95
N PRO A 62 9.62 12.43 -18.05
CA PRO A 62 8.51 13.41 -18.13
C PRO A 62 7.12 12.80 -17.93
N ASP A 63 6.92 11.58 -18.40
CA ASP A 63 5.66 10.83 -18.38
C ASP A 63 5.52 9.88 -17.18
N SER A 64 6.48 9.88 -16.26
CA SER A 64 6.39 9.07 -15.06
C SER A 64 5.27 9.55 -14.12
N PRO A 65 4.54 8.63 -13.46
CA PRO A 65 3.43 9.00 -12.58
C PRO A 65 3.93 9.81 -11.38
N LYS A 66 3.22 10.90 -11.08
CA LYS A 66 3.49 11.78 -9.93
C LYS A 66 2.30 11.80 -8.99
N CYS A 67 2.54 12.17 -7.75
CA CYS A 67 1.48 12.49 -6.79
C CYS A 67 1.28 14.01 -6.68
N ASP A 68 0.20 14.40 -6.01
CA ASP A 68 0.00 15.80 -5.61
C ASP A 68 1.05 16.17 -4.54
N PRO A 69 1.93 17.17 -4.79
CA PRO A 69 2.99 17.53 -3.84
C PRO A 69 2.45 17.99 -2.47
N LYS A 70 1.21 18.47 -2.42
CA LYS A 70 0.57 18.90 -1.18
C LYS A 70 0.31 17.76 -0.19
N ILE A 71 0.36 16.49 -0.63
CA ILE A 71 0.18 15.37 0.29
C ILE A 71 1.25 15.34 1.38
N PHE A 72 2.47 15.81 1.09
CA PHE A 72 3.57 15.88 2.05
C PHE A 72 3.43 17.02 3.07
N GLU A 73 2.45 17.90 2.88
CA GLU A 73 2.15 19.05 3.76
C GLU A 73 0.92 18.82 4.65
N LEU A 74 0.22 17.69 4.48
CA LEU A 74 -1.02 17.40 5.23
C LEU A 74 -0.79 17.05 6.70
N GLY A 75 0.46 16.78 7.11
CA GLY A 75 0.78 16.28 8.45
C GLY A 75 0.42 14.80 8.66
N ILE A 76 -0.01 14.11 7.62
CA ILE A 76 -0.30 12.67 7.64
C ILE A 76 1.01 11.92 7.42
N PRO A 77 1.35 10.91 8.24
CA PRO A 77 2.55 10.10 8.03
C PRO A 77 2.58 9.45 6.65
N VAL A 78 3.73 9.46 5.99
CA VAL A 78 3.94 8.88 4.66
C VAL A 78 5.10 7.89 4.70
N LEU A 79 4.90 6.72 4.11
CA LEU A 79 5.96 5.73 3.81
C LEU A 79 6.04 5.53 2.30
N GLY A 80 7.14 5.94 1.68
CA GLY A 80 7.44 5.63 0.28
C GLY A 80 8.20 4.31 0.16
N ILE A 81 7.75 3.42 -0.72
CA ILE A 81 8.40 2.13 -1.00
C ILE A 81 8.96 2.15 -2.42
N CYS A 82 10.25 1.88 -2.59
CA CYS A 82 10.93 1.79 -3.89
C CYS A 82 10.69 3.06 -4.73
N TYR A 83 9.94 2.98 -5.82
CA TYR A 83 9.54 4.15 -6.61
C TYR A 83 8.90 5.24 -5.72
N GLY A 84 8.07 4.86 -4.75
CA GLY A 84 7.43 5.82 -3.84
C GLY A 84 8.41 6.61 -2.99
N MET A 85 9.50 5.98 -2.51
CA MET A 85 10.59 6.69 -1.84
C MET A 85 11.31 7.65 -2.79
N GLN A 86 11.63 7.19 -4.00
CA GLN A 86 12.31 8.00 -5.02
C GLN A 86 11.46 9.20 -5.41
N LEU A 87 10.16 9.01 -5.62
CA LEU A 87 9.22 10.07 -5.94
C LEU A 87 9.15 11.13 -4.84
N MET A 88 9.00 10.71 -3.60
CA MET A 88 8.98 11.61 -2.44
C MET A 88 10.27 12.44 -2.36
N CYS A 89 11.43 11.78 -2.43
CA CYS A 89 12.72 12.46 -2.38
C CYS A 89 12.90 13.43 -3.56
N HIS A 90 12.54 13.01 -4.76
CA HIS A 90 12.61 13.85 -5.96
C HIS A 90 11.74 15.10 -5.85
N MET A 91 10.50 14.95 -5.41
CA MET A 91 9.55 16.07 -5.28
C MET A 91 9.92 17.05 -4.16
N LEU A 92 10.67 16.59 -3.16
CA LEU A 92 11.13 17.42 -2.02
C LEU A 92 12.53 17.99 -2.19
N GLY A 93 13.12 17.88 -3.40
CA GLY A 93 14.38 18.52 -3.75
C GLY A 93 15.62 17.64 -3.63
N GLY A 94 15.46 16.33 -3.38
CA GLY A 94 16.52 15.34 -3.47
C GLY A 94 16.85 15.00 -4.91
N LYS A 95 17.89 14.18 -5.10
CA LYS A 95 18.37 13.76 -6.41
C LYS A 95 18.25 12.26 -6.58
N VAL A 96 17.54 11.83 -7.62
CA VAL A 96 17.42 10.45 -8.07
C VAL A 96 18.19 10.27 -9.37
N GLN A 97 18.96 9.22 -9.46
CA GLN A 97 19.80 8.91 -10.63
C GLN A 97 19.85 7.41 -10.88
N PRO A 98 20.25 6.98 -12.10
CA PRO A 98 20.52 5.57 -12.38
C PRO A 98 21.62 5.03 -11.47
N CYS A 99 21.47 3.75 -11.07
CA CYS A 99 22.49 3.03 -10.33
C CYS A 99 23.71 2.75 -11.22
N GLU A 100 24.91 2.84 -10.67
CA GLU A 100 26.10 2.26 -11.33
C GLU A 100 25.97 0.73 -11.42
N LYS A 101 25.41 0.14 -10.37
CA LYS A 101 25.11 -1.29 -10.31
C LYS A 101 23.71 -1.47 -9.73
N SER A 102 22.79 -1.99 -10.56
CA SER A 102 21.44 -2.33 -10.15
C SER A 102 21.44 -3.47 -9.14
N GLU A 103 20.50 -3.42 -8.21
CA GLU A 103 20.30 -4.49 -7.23
C GLU A 103 18.99 -5.21 -7.49
N TYR A 104 19.10 -6.51 -7.69
CA TYR A 104 17.95 -7.42 -7.82
C TYR A 104 18.14 -8.63 -6.91
N GLY A 105 17.13 -8.91 -6.10
CA GLY A 105 17.13 -10.03 -5.18
C GLY A 105 17.43 -9.64 -3.75
N ARG A 106 17.80 -10.64 -2.95
CA ARG A 106 18.06 -10.48 -1.52
C ARG A 106 19.45 -9.90 -1.29
N VAL A 107 19.51 -8.79 -0.57
CA VAL A 107 20.76 -8.15 -0.16
C VAL A 107 20.75 -7.85 1.33
N LYS A 108 21.93 -7.77 1.93
CA LYS A 108 22.09 -7.35 3.33
C LYS A 108 22.05 -5.83 3.42
N ALA A 109 21.12 -5.34 4.23
CA ALA A 109 21.03 -3.93 4.60
C ALA A 109 21.50 -3.72 6.02
N HIS A 110 22.14 -2.58 6.24
CA HIS A 110 22.51 -2.09 7.56
C HIS A 110 21.49 -1.02 7.99
N LEU A 111 20.75 -1.30 9.05
CA LEU A 111 19.65 -0.46 9.52
C LEU A 111 20.06 0.34 10.76
N LYS A 112 19.60 1.60 10.83
CA LYS A 112 19.66 2.38 12.07
C LYS A 112 18.44 2.05 12.94
N THR A 113 18.66 1.26 13.98
CA THR A 113 17.59 0.73 14.83
C THR A 113 16.98 1.78 15.76
N GLU A 114 17.56 2.97 15.85
CA GLU A 114 16.98 4.13 16.53
C GLU A 114 15.77 4.71 15.79
N SER A 115 15.66 4.44 14.48
CA SER A 115 14.48 4.83 13.73
C SER A 115 13.24 4.06 14.24
N PRO A 116 12.10 4.73 14.46
CA PRO A 116 10.87 4.04 14.86
C PRO A 116 10.42 3.00 13.83
N LEU A 117 10.78 3.19 12.56
CA LEU A 117 10.47 2.23 11.49
C LEU A 117 11.20 0.89 11.69
N PHE A 118 12.39 0.92 12.27
CA PHE A 118 13.25 -0.27 12.47
C PHE A 118 13.35 -0.72 13.93
N MET A 119 12.44 -0.27 14.77
CA MET A 119 12.38 -0.67 16.17
C MET A 119 12.20 -2.19 16.30
N ASP A 120 12.98 -2.80 17.18
CA ASP A 120 13.01 -4.25 17.43
C ASP A 120 13.34 -5.11 16.18
N ILE A 121 14.08 -4.52 15.24
CA ILE A 121 14.59 -5.22 14.06
C ILE A 121 16.13 -5.30 14.16
N PRO A 122 16.74 -6.43 13.79
CA PRO A 122 18.19 -6.53 13.80
C PRO A 122 18.88 -5.46 12.93
N GLU A 123 19.99 -4.92 13.39
CA GLU A 123 20.78 -3.92 12.67
C GLU A 123 21.19 -4.39 11.27
N GLN A 124 21.53 -5.68 11.13
CA GLN A 124 21.70 -6.32 9.83
C GLN A 124 20.45 -7.11 9.48
N ASN A 125 19.80 -6.72 8.39
CA ASN A 125 18.57 -7.34 7.94
C ASN A 125 18.64 -7.62 6.45
N THR A 126 18.22 -8.79 6.02
CA THR A 126 18.15 -9.12 4.60
C THR A 126 16.88 -8.54 4.00
N VAL A 127 17.01 -7.80 2.91
CA VAL A 127 15.92 -7.10 2.24
C VAL A 127 15.85 -7.48 0.77
N LEU A 128 14.66 -7.42 0.17
CA LEU A 128 14.51 -7.57 -1.27
C LEU A 128 14.70 -6.23 -1.94
N MET A 129 15.71 -6.15 -2.79
CA MET A 129 15.95 -5.04 -3.70
C MET A 129 15.48 -5.39 -5.12
N SER A 130 14.88 -4.41 -5.79
CA SER A 130 14.47 -4.50 -7.20
C SER A 130 14.43 -3.09 -7.77
N HIS A 131 15.61 -2.53 -8.10
CA HIS A 131 15.70 -1.16 -8.57
C HIS A 131 16.88 -0.91 -9.51
N THR A 132 16.68 -0.01 -10.46
CA THR A 132 17.68 0.50 -11.40
C THR A 132 18.08 1.95 -11.12
N ASP A 133 17.29 2.64 -10.32
CA ASP A 133 17.53 4.00 -9.87
C ASP A 133 17.71 4.03 -8.35
N LEU A 134 18.40 5.05 -7.85
CA LEU A 134 18.60 5.27 -6.42
C LEU A 134 18.50 6.75 -6.06
N VAL A 135 18.24 7.03 -4.80
CA VAL A 135 18.33 8.38 -4.25
C VAL A 135 19.80 8.65 -3.91
N ALA A 136 20.44 9.49 -4.75
CA ALA A 136 21.85 9.86 -4.57
C ALA A 136 22.01 10.94 -3.50
N GLU A 137 21.08 11.90 -3.45
CA GLU A 137 21.09 12.99 -2.49
C GLU A 137 19.72 13.09 -1.83
N LEU A 138 19.69 13.01 -0.50
CA LEU A 138 18.46 13.17 0.29
C LEU A 138 17.98 14.63 0.25
N PRO A 139 16.66 14.88 0.34
CA PRO A 139 16.15 16.22 0.53
C PRO A 139 16.64 16.83 1.84
N GLU A 140 16.54 18.16 1.96
CA GLU A 140 16.85 18.87 3.20
C GLU A 140 16.06 18.32 4.39
N ALA A 141 16.71 18.22 5.55
CA ALA A 141 16.18 17.70 6.81
C ALA A 141 15.84 16.20 6.81
N PHE A 142 16.15 15.47 5.75
CA PHE A 142 16.10 14.00 5.75
C PHE A 142 17.43 13.43 6.25
N ILE A 143 17.33 12.32 6.97
CA ILE A 143 18.48 11.54 7.44
C ILE A 143 18.44 10.13 6.87
N LYS A 144 19.62 9.58 6.59
CA LYS A 144 19.77 8.20 6.15
C LYS A 144 19.52 7.25 7.32
N THR A 145 18.70 6.22 7.10
CA THR A 145 18.37 5.20 8.11
C THR A 145 18.73 3.77 7.69
N ALA A 146 19.09 3.55 6.44
CA ALA A 146 19.66 2.27 6.00
C ALA A 146 20.55 2.46 4.79
N GLU A 147 21.48 1.50 4.63
CA GLU A 147 22.35 1.40 3.47
C GLU A 147 22.60 -0.07 3.08
N THR A 148 22.94 -0.29 1.82
CA THR A 148 23.47 -1.56 1.30
C THR A 148 24.81 -1.30 0.63
N ALA A 149 25.48 -2.36 0.17
CA ALA A 149 26.77 -2.22 -0.51
C ALA A 149 26.71 -1.33 -1.78
N ASN A 150 25.56 -1.30 -2.48
CA ASN A 150 25.39 -0.57 -3.74
C ASN A 150 24.33 0.55 -3.65
N CYS A 151 23.67 0.72 -2.51
CA CYS A 151 22.65 1.73 -2.30
C CYS A 151 22.94 2.50 -1.02
N PRO A 152 23.54 3.70 -1.11
CA PRO A 152 23.92 4.48 0.06
C PRO A 152 22.73 4.99 0.87
N ASN A 153 21.60 5.22 0.23
CA ASN A 153 20.37 5.67 0.87
C ASN A 153 19.26 4.60 0.66
N ALA A 154 19.42 3.43 1.29
CA ALA A 154 18.45 2.35 1.22
C ALA A 154 17.18 2.64 2.04
N ALA A 155 17.26 3.55 3.00
CA ALA A 155 16.13 4.13 3.72
C ALA A 155 16.47 5.53 4.23
N CYS A 156 15.44 6.34 4.41
CA CYS A 156 15.58 7.70 4.91
C CYS A 156 14.32 8.12 5.68
N GLU A 157 14.46 9.17 6.48
CA GLU A 157 13.34 9.74 7.20
C GLU A 157 13.49 11.25 7.43
N ASN A 158 12.36 11.93 7.51
CA ASN A 158 12.22 13.24 8.12
C ASN A 158 11.21 13.10 9.26
N PRO A 159 11.65 12.85 10.51
CA PRO A 159 10.75 12.52 11.61
C PRO A 159 9.84 13.67 12.03
N VAL A 160 10.28 14.91 11.83
CA VAL A 160 9.46 16.12 12.14
C VAL A 160 8.21 16.18 11.24
N ARG A 161 8.38 15.89 9.96
CA ARG A 161 7.28 15.85 8.99
C ARG A 161 6.61 14.48 8.89
N LYS A 162 7.09 13.47 9.62
CA LYS A 162 6.62 12.07 9.57
C LYS A 162 6.67 11.48 8.16
N LEU A 163 7.77 11.75 7.44
CA LEU A 163 8.03 11.24 6.11
C LEU A 163 9.13 10.19 6.17
N TYR A 164 8.85 9.00 5.62
CA TYR A 164 9.70 7.82 5.68
C TYR A 164 9.82 7.20 4.29
N GLY A 165 10.98 6.64 3.98
CA GLY A 165 11.20 5.96 2.72
C GLY A 165 12.09 4.75 2.87
N VAL A 166 11.78 3.69 2.11
CA VAL A 166 12.60 2.49 1.96
C VAL A 166 12.75 2.17 0.49
N GLN A 167 13.98 1.85 0.05
CA GLN A 167 14.22 1.42 -1.33
C GLN A 167 13.82 -0.03 -1.55
N PHE A 168 13.87 -0.84 -0.51
CA PHE A 168 13.49 -2.25 -0.54
C PHE A 168 11.97 -2.45 -0.37
N HIS A 169 11.53 -3.68 -0.56
CA HIS A 169 10.13 -4.09 -0.51
C HIS A 169 9.83 -4.84 0.79
N PRO A 170 9.30 -4.17 1.85
CA PRO A 170 8.95 -4.84 3.10
C PRO A 170 7.67 -5.71 2.98
N GLU A 171 6.88 -5.50 1.95
CA GLU A 171 5.62 -6.21 1.69
C GLU A 171 5.80 -7.64 1.18
N VAL A 172 7.00 -7.98 0.68
CA VAL A 172 7.29 -9.30 0.14
C VAL A 172 7.98 -10.20 1.18
N GLN A 173 7.70 -11.48 1.12
CA GLN A 173 8.25 -12.46 2.08
C GLN A 173 9.80 -12.62 2.01
N HIS A 174 10.43 -12.15 0.93
CA HIS A 174 11.89 -12.18 0.76
C HIS A 174 12.63 -11.09 1.56
N THR A 175 11.90 -10.13 2.12
CA THR A 175 12.44 -9.20 3.12
C THR A 175 12.20 -9.76 4.50
N ASP A 176 13.29 -10.00 5.23
CA ASP A 176 13.22 -10.45 6.62
C ASP A 176 12.57 -9.34 7.47
N ASN A 177 11.71 -9.72 8.39
CA ASN A 177 10.98 -8.80 9.28
C ASN A 177 10.12 -7.74 8.55
N GLY A 178 9.76 -7.94 7.27
CA GLY A 178 9.01 -6.98 6.48
C GLY A 178 7.66 -6.60 7.09
N ARG A 179 6.91 -7.60 7.61
CA ARG A 179 5.64 -7.37 8.32
C ARG A 179 5.83 -6.50 9.57
N LYS A 180 6.92 -6.70 10.30
CA LYS A 180 7.27 -5.89 11.49
C LYS A 180 7.60 -4.45 11.10
N ILE A 181 8.30 -4.23 9.98
CA ILE A 181 8.60 -2.89 9.46
C ILE A 181 7.31 -2.15 9.13
N ILE A 182 6.39 -2.78 8.40
CA ILE A 182 5.07 -2.19 8.11
C ILE A 182 4.28 -1.97 9.41
N GLY A 183 4.31 -2.92 10.34
CA GLY A 183 3.70 -2.77 11.67
C GLY A 183 4.25 -1.58 12.45
N ASN A 184 5.56 -1.36 12.43
CA ASN A 184 6.18 -0.19 13.06
C ASN A 184 5.66 1.13 12.45
N PHE A 185 5.53 1.20 11.12
CA PHE A 185 4.93 2.36 10.48
C PHE A 185 3.49 2.58 10.98
N LEU A 186 2.67 1.54 11.02
CA LEU A 186 1.27 1.64 11.44
C LEU A 186 1.12 2.03 12.91
N PHE A 187 1.85 1.39 13.81
CA PHE A 187 1.67 1.54 15.25
C PHE A 187 2.53 2.64 15.86
N GLU A 188 3.82 2.66 15.54
CA GLU A 188 4.76 3.61 16.16
C GLU A 188 4.72 5.00 15.50
N ILE A 189 4.43 5.06 14.20
CA ILE A 189 4.44 6.31 13.44
C ILE A 189 3.03 6.84 13.21
N CYS A 190 2.11 6.01 12.72
CA CYS A 190 0.72 6.41 12.47
C CYS A 190 -0.18 6.38 13.70
N GLY A 191 0.23 5.70 14.77
CA GLY A 191 -0.56 5.58 16.00
C GLY A 191 -1.84 4.74 15.83
N ALA A 192 -1.82 3.73 14.97
CA ALA A 192 -2.96 2.85 14.74
C ALA A 192 -3.37 2.10 16.02
N LYS A 193 -4.66 1.86 16.18
CA LYS A 193 -5.21 1.06 17.29
C LYS A 193 -5.13 -0.46 17.03
N GLY A 194 -5.14 -0.86 15.76
CA GLY A 194 -5.09 -2.27 15.38
C GLY A 194 -6.38 -3.03 15.70
N ASP A 195 -7.51 -2.38 15.55
CA ASP A 195 -8.84 -2.88 15.91
C ASP A 195 -9.67 -3.35 14.70
N TYR A 196 -9.10 -3.32 13.49
CA TYR A 196 -9.77 -3.83 12.31
C TYR A 196 -9.97 -5.35 12.40
N ARG A 197 -11.22 -5.78 12.17
CA ARG A 197 -11.61 -7.19 12.06
C ARG A 197 -12.43 -7.41 10.79
N LEU A 198 -12.10 -8.45 10.04
CA LEU A 198 -12.78 -8.76 8.79
C LEU A 198 -14.28 -9.02 9.01
N ASP A 199 -14.63 -9.73 10.07
CA ASP A 199 -16.03 -10.02 10.39
C ASP A 199 -16.83 -8.75 10.66
N ASP A 200 -16.29 -7.82 11.44
CA ASP A 200 -16.93 -6.52 11.71
C ASP A 200 -17.08 -5.69 10.42
N TYR A 201 -16.08 -5.76 9.54
CA TYR A 201 -16.16 -5.12 8.23
C TYR A 201 -17.29 -5.71 7.36
N ILE A 202 -17.39 -7.04 7.28
CA ILE A 202 -18.44 -7.75 6.56
C ILE A 202 -19.82 -7.35 7.09
N GLU A 203 -20.02 -7.39 8.40
CA GLU A 203 -21.29 -6.99 9.02
C GLU A 203 -21.64 -5.51 8.73
N THR A 204 -20.65 -4.64 8.75
CA THR A 204 -20.83 -3.23 8.38
C THR A 204 -21.25 -3.08 6.91
N GLN A 205 -20.64 -3.83 5.98
CA GLN A 205 -21.01 -3.81 4.57
C GLN A 205 -22.42 -4.36 4.35
N ILE A 206 -22.78 -5.45 5.02
CA ILE A 206 -24.14 -6.01 4.98
C ILE A 206 -25.18 -4.95 5.38
N LYS A 207 -24.93 -4.24 6.47
CA LYS A 207 -25.82 -3.16 6.93
C LYS A 207 -25.96 -2.05 5.88
N LYS A 208 -24.84 -1.57 5.33
CA LYS A 208 -24.84 -0.54 4.27
C LYS A 208 -25.62 -0.98 3.02
N ILE A 209 -25.44 -2.25 2.60
CA ILE A 209 -26.17 -2.81 1.46
C ILE A 209 -27.65 -2.80 1.74
N ARG A 210 -28.10 -3.28 2.91
CA ARG A 210 -29.52 -3.27 3.30
C ARG A 210 -30.11 -1.88 3.30
N GLU A 211 -29.41 -0.91 3.87
CA GLU A 211 -29.84 0.49 3.91
C GLU A 211 -29.96 1.08 2.49
N LYS A 212 -29.02 0.78 1.61
CA LYS A 212 -29.00 1.31 0.24
C LYS A 212 -30.04 0.65 -0.67
N VAL A 213 -30.24 -0.66 -0.55
CA VAL A 213 -31.16 -1.43 -1.39
C VAL A 213 -32.60 -1.27 -0.91
N GLY A 214 -32.83 -1.15 0.40
CA GLY A 214 -34.18 -1.06 0.96
C GLY A 214 -35.05 -2.26 0.52
N ASN A 215 -36.17 -2.00 -0.12
CA ASN A 215 -37.11 -3.02 -0.61
C ASN A 215 -36.93 -3.37 -2.10
N GLU A 216 -35.92 -2.79 -2.75
CA GLU A 216 -35.68 -3.01 -4.19
C GLU A 216 -35.08 -4.40 -4.46
N ARG A 217 -35.22 -4.84 -5.71
CA ARG A 217 -34.59 -6.08 -6.19
C ARG A 217 -33.23 -5.77 -6.82
N VAL A 218 -32.26 -6.66 -6.61
CA VAL A 218 -30.94 -6.56 -7.18
C VAL A 218 -30.70 -7.69 -8.17
N LEU A 219 -30.20 -7.33 -9.35
CA LEU A 219 -29.75 -8.26 -10.36
C LEU A 219 -28.22 -8.24 -10.39
N LEU A 220 -27.58 -9.41 -10.26
CA LEU A 220 -26.15 -9.58 -10.35
C LEU A 220 -25.80 -10.52 -11.50
N ALA A 221 -25.02 -10.02 -12.45
CA ALA A 221 -24.42 -10.85 -13.50
C ALA A 221 -23.12 -11.48 -12.98
N LEU A 222 -23.04 -12.80 -13.00
CA LEU A 222 -21.87 -13.57 -12.60
C LEU A 222 -21.01 -13.88 -13.80
N SER A 223 -19.71 -13.55 -13.71
CA SER A 223 -18.72 -13.82 -14.76
C SER A 223 -17.88 -15.07 -14.52
N GLY A 224 -18.12 -15.79 -13.42
CA GLY A 224 -17.27 -16.91 -12.97
C GLY A 224 -15.97 -16.48 -12.27
N GLY A 225 -15.70 -15.19 -12.13
CA GLY A 225 -14.53 -14.68 -11.42
C GLY A 225 -14.71 -14.62 -9.91
N VAL A 226 -13.59 -14.55 -9.17
CA VAL A 226 -13.57 -14.46 -7.70
C VAL A 226 -14.35 -13.25 -7.21
N ASP A 227 -14.19 -12.09 -7.84
CA ASP A 227 -14.83 -10.84 -7.42
C ASP A 227 -16.35 -10.92 -7.51
N SER A 228 -16.89 -11.45 -8.61
CA SER A 228 -18.34 -11.63 -8.78
C SER A 228 -18.90 -12.66 -7.79
N SER A 229 -18.15 -13.71 -7.48
CA SER A 229 -18.55 -14.72 -6.49
C SER A 229 -18.58 -14.15 -5.07
N VAL A 230 -17.59 -13.32 -4.71
CA VAL A 230 -17.57 -12.61 -3.40
C VAL A 230 -18.76 -11.63 -3.31
N CYS A 231 -19.03 -10.89 -4.38
CA CYS A 231 -20.23 -10.01 -4.44
C CYS A 231 -21.52 -10.78 -4.27
N ALA A 232 -21.67 -11.93 -4.93
CA ALA A 232 -22.85 -12.79 -4.80
C ALA A 232 -23.03 -13.28 -3.36
N ALA A 233 -21.96 -13.76 -2.73
CA ALA A 233 -21.96 -14.24 -1.34
C ALA A 233 -22.36 -13.13 -0.36
N LEU A 234 -21.81 -11.93 -0.53
CA LEU A 234 -22.11 -10.78 0.32
C LEU A 234 -23.56 -10.31 0.16
N LEU A 235 -24.02 -10.18 -1.09
CA LEU A 235 -25.40 -9.76 -1.40
C LEU A 235 -26.41 -10.80 -0.93
N SER A 236 -26.15 -12.10 -1.06
CA SER A 236 -27.04 -13.15 -0.59
C SER A 236 -27.22 -13.14 0.94
N ARG A 237 -26.19 -12.76 1.68
CA ARG A 237 -26.26 -12.54 3.14
C ARG A 237 -26.99 -11.25 3.50
N ALA A 238 -26.78 -10.18 2.72
CA ALA A 238 -27.34 -8.87 3.00
C ALA A 238 -28.84 -8.79 2.69
N ILE A 239 -29.26 -9.29 1.53
CA ILE A 239 -30.61 -9.13 0.96
C ILE A 239 -31.17 -10.47 0.46
N PRO A 240 -31.33 -11.48 1.36
CA PRO A 240 -31.90 -12.77 0.98
C PRO A 240 -33.32 -12.59 0.42
N GLY A 241 -33.60 -13.20 -0.72
CA GLY A 241 -34.88 -13.07 -1.40
C GLY A 241 -35.04 -11.84 -2.31
N GLN A 242 -34.15 -10.89 -2.30
CA GLN A 242 -34.15 -9.72 -3.20
C GLN A 242 -33.10 -9.82 -4.30
N LEU A 243 -32.17 -10.81 -4.22
CA LEU A 243 -31.07 -11.02 -5.17
C LEU A 243 -31.49 -12.03 -6.23
N THR A 244 -31.27 -11.67 -7.50
CA THR A 244 -31.31 -12.59 -8.65
C THR A 244 -29.95 -12.61 -9.29
N CYS A 245 -29.30 -13.79 -9.34
CA CYS A 245 -28.03 -13.97 -10.01
C CYS A 245 -28.27 -14.53 -11.43
N ILE A 246 -27.61 -13.93 -12.42
CA ILE A 246 -27.58 -14.43 -13.78
C ILE A 246 -26.15 -14.82 -14.11
N PHE A 247 -25.97 -16.09 -14.44
CA PHE A 247 -24.69 -16.60 -14.90
C PHE A 247 -24.58 -16.41 -16.41
N VAL A 248 -23.50 -15.76 -16.85
CA VAL A 248 -23.23 -15.53 -18.29
C VAL A 248 -22.11 -16.45 -18.72
N ASP A 249 -22.47 -17.53 -19.42
CA ASP A 249 -21.51 -18.39 -20.08
C ASP A 249 -21.23 -17.84 -21.48
N HIS A 250 -20.02 -17.32 -21.68
CA HIS A 250 -19.53 -16.80 -22.95
C HIS A 250 -18.50 -17.72 -23.62
N GLY A 251 -18.33 -18.96 -23.14
CA GLY A 251 -17.43 -19.96 -23.70
C GLY A 251 -15.94 -19.77 -23.38
N PHE A 252 -15.57 -18.77 -22.57
CA PHE A 252 -14.19 -18.50 -22.14
C PHE A 252 -13.96 -18.83 -20.65
N MET A 253 -14.85 -19.63 -20.08
CA MET A 253 -14.74 -20.05 -18.70
C MET A 253 -13.72 -21.17 -18.52
N ARG A 254 -13.23 -21.31 -17.27
CA ARG A 254 -12.39 -22.46 -16.91
C ARG A 254 -13.21 -23.75 -17.02
N TYR A 255 -12.51 -24.85 -17.27
CA TYR A 255 -13.15 -26.17 -17.42
C TYR A 255 -14.08 -26.47 -16.24
N ARG A 256 -15.38 -26.68 -16.54
CA ARG A 256 -16.49 -26.95 -15.60
C ARG A 256 -16.86 -25.82 -14.63
N GLU A 257 -16.38 -24.61 -14.78
CA GLU A 257 -16.74 -23.46 -13.92
C GLU A 257 -18.25 -23.10 -14.03
N GLY A 258 -18.91 -23.51 -15.13
CA GLY A 258 -20.36 -23.33 -15.33
C GLY A 258 -21.23 -24.38 -14.65
N ASP A 259 -20.66 -25.48 -14.18
CA ASP A 259 -21.36 -26.60 -13.55
C ASP A 259 -21.33 -26.53 -12.01
N GLU A 260 -20.53 -25.59 -11.41
CA GLU A 260 -20.44 -25.28 -9.99
C GLU A 260 -21.39 -24.14 -9.61
#